data_a2fde812c9a11fe0bf5a5ef57a8c7cb7
#
_entry.id   a2fde812c9a11fe0bf5a5ef57a8c7cb7
#
_cell.length_a   1.000
_cell.length_b   1.000
_cell.length_c   1.000
_cell.angle_alpha   90.00
_cell.angle_beta   90.00
_cell.angle_gamma   90.00
#
_symmetry.space_group_name_H-M   'P 1'
#
loop_
_entity.id
_entity.type
_entity.pdbx_description
1 polymer ?
#
loop_
_entity_poly.entity_id
_entity_poly.type
_entity_poly.pdbx_seq_one_letter_code
_entity_poly.pdbx_strand_id
1 'polypeptide(L)'
;MMYLELLAGLVILMGAAEIMIRGAVGLARLFGLSPLLIGMTVVALGTSAPELVVSLDAALTGNAGIATGNIVGSNIANVLLIVGAAAVIAPMARRSDRLYRDGALLVLCTALFIMLCWGRELGVAHGVLLLVVFLGFMGNAYWRDVNDPGASAERVGEVEEIGAVPQKSWIAWTATLGGLAGIAVGADLMVGGG
;
A
#
# COMPACT_ATOMS: atom_id res chain seq x y z
N MET A 1 -6.77 -6.72 -28.47
CA MET A 1 -6.47 -7.68 -27.39
C MET A 1 -5.82 -6.95 -26.22
N MET A 2 -4.68 -6.28 -26.40
CA MET A 2 -3.91 -5.56 -25.37
C MET A 2 -4.75 -4.71 -24.38
N TYR A 3 -5.64 -3.83 -24.87
CA TYR A 3 -6.48 -3.00 -23.97
C TYR A 3 -7.47 -3.79 -23.12
N LEU A 4 -7.98 -4.92 -23.65
CA LEU A 4 -8.89 -5.81 -22.91
C LEU A 4 -8.13 -6.58 -21.82
N GLU A 5 -6.90 -6.99 -22.09
CA GLU A 5 -6.02 -7.68 -21.15
C GLU A 5 -5.62 -6.73 -20.01
N LEU A 6 -5.25 -5.48 -20.34
CA LEU A 6 -4.98 -4.45 -19.35
C LEU A 6 -6.18 -4.15 -18.46
N LEU A 7 -7.38 -3.97 -19.04
CA LEU A 7 -8.59 -3.73 -18.26
C LEU A 7 -8.98 -4.94 -17.40
N ALA A 8 -8.88 -6.15 -17.95
CA ALA A 8 -9.15 -7.37 -17.20
C ALA A 8 -8.16 -7.54 -16.06
N GLY A 9 -6.86 -7.33 -16.31
CA GLY A 9 -5.80 -7.35 -15.29
C GLY A 9 -6.08 -6.36 -14.18
N LEU A 10 -6.44 -5.12 -14.51
CA LEU A 10 -6.78 -4.09 -13.52
C LEU A 10 -7.97 -4.48 -12.65
N VAL A 11 -9.07 -4.96 -13.26
CA VAL A 11 -10.29 -5.37 -12.54
C VAL A 11 -9.99 -6.55 -11.61
N ILE A 12 -9.25 -7.55 -12.11
CA ILE A 12 -8.85 -8.72 -11.32
C ILE A 12 -7.97 -8.27 -10.14
N LEU A 13 -7.00 -7.41 -10.40
CA LEU A 13 -6.06 -6.90 -9.39
C LEU A 13 -6.77 -6.14 -8.28
N MET A 14 -7.69 -5.23 -8.62
CA MET A 14 -8.48 -4.48 -7.64
C MET A 14 -9.39 -5.40 -6.82
N GLY A 15 -10.12 -6.31 -7.47
CA GLY A 15 -11.01 -7.25 -6.77
C GLY A 15 -10.25 -8.22 -5.87
N ALA A 16 -9.11 -8.71 -6.35
CA ALA A 16 -8.24 -9.60 -5.58
C ALA A 16 -7.59 -8.91 -4.37
N ALA A 17 -7.17 -7.65 -4.52
CA ALA A 17 -6.66 -6.85 -3.42
C ALA A 17 -7.70 -6.64 -2.32
N GLU A 18 -8.93 -6.32 -2.67
CA GLU A 18 -10.03 -6.18 -1.71
C GLU A 18 -10.29 -7.48 -0.95
N ILE A 19 -10.34 -8.62 -1.65
CA ILE A 19 -10.52 -9.94 -1.03
C ILE A 19 -9.36 -10.28 -0.08
N MET A 20 -8.12 -9.99 -0.51
CA MET A 20 -6.93 -10.19 0.29
C MET A 20 -6.96 -9.36 1.58
N ILE A 21 -7.28 -8.06 1.48
CA ILE A 21 -7.34 -7.16 2.64
C ILE A 21 -8.38 -7.65 3.65
N ARG A 22 -9.58 -7.98 3.20
CA ARG A 22 -10.64 -8.51 4.09
C ARG A 22 -10.22 -9.82 4.76
N GLY A 23 -9.58 -10.72 4.02
CA GLY A 23 -9.03 -11.96 4.57
C GLY A 23 -7.96 -11.70 5.62
N ALA A 24 -6.97 -10.86 5.31
CA ALA A 24 -5.85 -10.53 6.19
C ALA A 24 -6.30 -9.80 7.47
N VAL A 25 -7.27 -8.88 7.38
CA VAL A 25 -7.89 -8.23 8.54
C VAL A 25 -8.65 -9.27 9.39
N GLY A 26 -9.37 -10.19 8.75
CA GLY A 26 -10.05 -11.29 9.45
C GLY A 26 -9.05 -12.15 10.24
N LEU A 27 -7.92 -12.56 9.63
CA LEU A 27 -6.86 -13.30 10.31
C LEU A 27 -6.25 -12.51 11.47
N ALA A 28 -5.93 -11.24 11.23
CA ALA A 28 -5.34 -10.39 12.26
C ALA A 28 -6.24 -10.24 13.48
N ARG A 29 -7.56 -10.11 13.28
CA ARG A 29 -8.55 -10.09 14.38
C ARG A 29 -8.62 -11.44 15.09
N LEU A 30 -8.57 -12.56 14.36
CA LEU A 30 -8.58 -13.91 14.95
C LEU A 30 -7.32 -14.18 15.77
N PHE A 31 -6.18 -13.59 15.40
CA PHE A 31 -4.93 -13.63 16.18
C PHE A 31 -4.89 -12.62 17.35
N GLY A 32 -5.95 -11.86 17.56
CA GLY A 32 -6.07 -10.93 18.68
C GLY A 32 -5.26 -9.64 18.51
N LEU A 33 -4.90 -9.29 17.27
CA LEU A 33 -4.23 -8.01 17.00
C LEU A 33 -5.17 -6.83 17.22
N SER A 34 -4.66 -5.74 17.76
CA SER A 34 -5.45 -4.53 17.97
C SER A 34 -5.86 -3.91 16.62
N PRO A 35 -7.04 -3.24 16.53
CA PRO A 35 -7.45 -2.53 15.32
C PRO A 35 -6.40 -1.51 14.86
N LEU A 36 -5.75 -0.83 15.79
CA LEU A 36 -4.66 0.09 15.51
C LEU A 36 -3.52 -0.60 14.73
N LEU A 37 -3.04 -1.73 15.24
CA LEU A 37 -1.95 -2.47 14.59
C LEU A 37 -2.39 -3.03 13.22
N ILE A 38 -3.65 -3.47 13.11
CA ILE A 38 -4.21 -3.95 11.83
C ILE A 38 -4.21 -2.82 10.78
N GLY A 39 -4.71 -1.63 11.12
CA GLY A 39 -4.75 -0.48 10.21
C GLY A 39 -3.35 -0.05 9.75
N MET A 40 -2.41 0.06 10.69
CA MET A 40 -1.04 0.49 10.39
C MET A 40 -0.24 -0.51 9.54
N THR A 41 -0.50 -1.79 9.67
CA THR A 41 0.31 -2.83 9.02
C THR A 41 -0.47 -3.55 7.92
N VAL A 42 -1.52 -4.27 8.29
CA VAL A 42 -2.24 -5.17 7.36
C VAL A 42 -2.95 -4.36 6.28
N VAL A 43 -3.66 -3.31 6.64
CA VAL A 43 -4.39 -2.48 5.67
C VAL A 43 -3.41 -1.69 4.81
N ALA A 44 -2.43 -1.03 5.41
CA ALA A 44 -1.45 -0.22 4.68
C ALA A 44 -0.61 -1.06 3.70
N LEU A 45 -0.13 -2.23 4.12
CA LEU A 45 0.60 -3.15 3.24
C LEU A 45 -0.34 -3.80 2.21
N GLY A 46 -1.57 -4.12 2.61
CA GLY A 46 -2.56 -4.73 1.72
C GLY A 46 -2.97 -3.83 0.57
N THR A 47 -3.19 -2.54 0.83
CA THR A 47 -3.53 -1.57 -0.23
C THR A 47 -2.37 -1.34 -1.20
N SER A 48 -1.12 -1.51 -0.77
CA SER A 48 0.08 -1.39 -1.61
C SER A 48 0.59 -2.75 -2.14
N ALA A 49 -0.12 -3.85 -1.87
CA ALA A 49 0.30 -5.17 -2.33
C ALA A 49 0.34 -5.29 -3.87
N PRO A 50 -0.62 -4.73 -4.62
CA PRO A 50 -0.55 -4.73 -6.08
C PRO A 50 0.73 -4.10 -6.62
N GLU A 51 1.06 -2.91 -6.12
CA GLU A 51 2.27 -2.19 -6.54
C GLU A 51 3.54 -2.96 -6.17
N LEU A 52 3.55 -3.59 -4.99
CA LEU A 52 4.68 -4.40 -4.53
C LEU A 52 4.90 -5.60 -5.46
N VAL A 53 3.83 -6.34 -5.80
CA VAL A 53 3.93 -7.54 -6.66
C VAL A 53 4.38 -7.15 -8.06
N VAL A 54 3.75 -6.13 -8.68
CA VAL A 54 4.14 -5.65 -10.01
C VAL A 54 5.58 -5.17 -10.04
N SER A 55 6.01 -4.38 -9.05
CA SER A 55 7.38 -3.86 -9.01
C SER A 55 8.41 -4.95 -8.76
N LEU A 56 8.09 -5.94 -7.92
CA LEU A 56 8.99 -7.05 -7.64
C LEU A 56 9.13 -7.97 -8.86
N ASP A 57 8.03 -8.31 -9.53
CA ASP A 57 8.05 -9.12 -10.75
C ASP A 57 8.85 -8.42 -11.86
N ALA A 58 8.59 -7.14 -12.10
CA ALA A 58 9.33 -6.34 -13.07
C ALA A 58 10.84 -6.27 -12.74
N ALA A 59 11.21 -6.14 -11.46
CA ALA A 59 12.60 -6.14 -11.03
C ALA A 59 13.28 -7.51 -11.25
N LEU A 60 12.60 -8.61 -10.92
CA LEU A 60 13.10 -9.98 -11.08
C LEU A 60 13.24 -10.38 -12.56
N THR A 61 12.40 -9.86 -13.44
CA THR A 61 12.46 -10.07 -14.89
C THR A 61 13.41 -9.12 -15.61
N GLY A 62 14.14 -8.26 -14.88
CA GLY A 62 15.11 -7.33 -15.44
C GLY A 62 14.51 -6.03 -16.00
N ASN A 63 13.23 -5.80 -15.81
CA ASN A 63 12.49 -4.63 -16.27
C ASN A 63 12.52 -3.49 -15.24
N ALA A 64 13.71 -3.06 -14.81
CA ALA A 64 13.88 -2.04 -13.76
C ALA A 64 13.13 -0.71 -14.04
N GLY A 65 12.97 -0.36 -15.33
CA GLY A 65 12.20 0.82 -15.73
C GLY A 65 10.71 0.71 -15.38
N ILE A 66 10.10 -0.47 -15.56
CA ILE A 66 8.71 -0.74 -15.19
C ILE A 66 8.58 -0.69 -13.66
N ALA A 67 9.49 -1.34 -12.92
CA ALA A 67 9.47 -1.31 -11.46
C ALA A 67 9.53 0.13 -10.92
N THR A 68 10.48 0.93 -11.40
CA THR A 68 10.63 2.33 -10.97
C THR A 68 9.44 3.18 -11.41
N GLY A 69 8.96 2.98 -12.64
CA GLY A 69 7.79 3.68 -13.18
C GLY A 69 6.52 3.40 -12.38
N ASN A 70 6.30 2.14 -11.97
CA ASN A 70 5.15 1.75 -11.14
C ASN A 70 5.21 2.41 -9.76
N ILE A 71 6.37 2.39 -9.09
CA ILE A 71 6.56 3.01 -7.77
C ILE A 71 6.33 4.52 -7.83
N VAL A 72 6.94 5.20 -8.78
CA VAL A 72 6.82 6.67 -8.91
C VAL A 72 5.43 7.04 -9.42
N GLY A 73 4.91 6.32 -10.41
CA GLY A 73 3.61 6.58 -11.03
C GLY A 73 2.45 6.42 -10.06
N SER A 74 2.45 5.37 -9.24
CA SER A 74 1.41 5.16 -8.21
C SER A 74 1.41 6.28 -7.16
N ASN A 75 2.58 6.73 -6.71
CA ASN A 75 2.67 7.86 -5.80
C ASN A 75 2.16 9.18 -6.42
N ILE A 76 2.49 9.44 -7.68
CA ILE A 76 1.97 10.61 -8.42
C ILE A 76 0.44 10.51 -8.54
N ALA A 77 -0.09 9.34 -8.92
CA ALA A 77 -1.53 9.13 -9.05
C ALA A 77 -2.24 9.29 -7.69
N ASN A 78 -1.68 8.76 -6.61
CA ASN A 78 -2.26 8.90 -5.27
C ASN A 78 -2.33 10.38 -4.84
N VAL A 79 -1.29 11.16 -5.07
CA VAL A 79 -1.27 12.58 -4.66
C VAL A 79 -2.06 13.47 -5.61
N LEU A 80 -1.86 13.37 -6.92
CA LEU A 80 -2.47 14.31 -7.86
C LEU A 80 -3.88 13.88 -8.29
N LEU A 81 -4.09 12.59 -8.59
CA LEU A 81 -5.39 12.12 -9.07
C LEU A 81 -6.36 11.88 -7.91
N ILE A 82 -5.99 11.07 -6.92
CA ILE A 82 -6.92 10.68 -5.85
C ILE A 82 -7.20 11.86 -4.93
N VAL A 83 -6.16 12.52 -4.39
CA VAL A 83 -6.34 13.68 -3.51
C VAL A 83 -6.96 14.85 -4.28
N GLY A 84 -6.56 15.07 -5.55
CA GLY A 84 -7.13 16.09 -6.42
C GLY A 84 -8.62 15.88 -6.67
N ALA A 85 -9.03 14.66 -7.06
CA ALA A 85 -10.43 14.32 -7.27
C ALA A 85 -11.25 14.43 -5.97
N ALA A 86 -10.74 13.95 -4.86
CA ALA A 86 -11.39 14.06 -3.56
C ALA A 86 -11.61 15.52 -3.16
N ALA A 87 -10.62 16.40 -3.37
CA ALA A 87 -10.72 17.82 -3.06
C ALA A 87 -11.75 18.56 -3.94
N VAL A 88 -11.96 18.10 -5.18
CA VAL A 88 -13.01 18.65 -6.06
C VAL A 88 -14.40 18.23 -5.59
N ILE A 89 -14.57 17.00 -5.11
CA ILE A 89 -15.86 16.46 -4.65
C ILE A 89 -16.20 17.04 -3.27
N ALA A 90 -15.25 17.07 -2.36
CA ALA A 90 -15.42 17.55 -1.00
C ALA A 90 -14.18 18.36 -0.56
N PRO A 91 -14.29 19.68 -0.33
CA PRO A 91 -13.18 20.49 0.13
C PRO A 91 -12.59 19.98 1.44
N MET A 92 -11.34 19.57 1.42
CA MET A 92 -10.62 19.06 2.59
C MET A 92 -9.97 20.20 3.36
N ALA A 93 -10.74 20.87 4.23
CA ALA A 93 -10.28 21.97 5.06
C ALA A 93 -9.87 21.49 6.46
N ARG A 94 -8.84 20.65 6.57
CA ARG A 94 -8.29 20.25 7.87
C ARG A 94 -6.86 20.74 8.04
N ARG A 95 -6.68 21.79 8.82
CA ARG A 95 -5.38 22.16 9.36
C ARG A 95 -5.13 21.31 10.60
N SER A 96 -4.20 20.36 10.53
CA SER A 96 -3.70 19.66 11.69
C SER A 96 -2.18 19.63 11.68
N ASP A 97 -1.56 19.73 12.84
CA ASP A 97 -0.09 19.64 12.97
C ASP A 97 0.42 18.29 12.46
N ARG A 98 -0.43 17.27 12.46
CA ARG A 98 -0.15 15.95 11.88
C ARG A 98 0.04 16.03 10.37
N LEU A 99 -0.85 16.71 9.65
CA LEU A 99 -0.77 16.88 8.19
C LEU A 99 0.55 17.52 7.76
N TYR A 100 0.98 18.56 8.47
CA TYR A 100 2.27 19.22 8.18
C TYR A 100 3.46 18.30 8.44
N ARG A 101 3.44 17.56 9.53
CA ARG A 101 4.50 16.64 9.91
C ARG A 101 4.59 15.47 8.94
N ASP A 102 3.47 14.84 8.63
CA ASP A 102 3.41 13.66 7.76
C ASP A 102 3.72 14.06 6.30
N GLY A 103 3.27 15.25 5.89
CA GLY A 103 3.67 15.87 4.62
C GLY A 103 5.17 16.18 4.55
N ALA A 104 5.76 16.69 5.62
CA ALA A 104 7.21 16.94 5.69
C ALA A 104 8.01 15.63 5.60
N LEU A 105 7.55 14.56 6.27
CA LEU A 105 8.16 13.24 6.18
C LEU A 105 8.06 12.66 4.77
N LEU A 106 6.91 12.80 4.11
CA LEU A 106 6.74 12.39 2.72
C LEU A 106 7.74 13.11 1.80
N VAL A 107 7.88 14.43 1.96
CA VAL A 107 8.85 15.23 1.18
C VAL A 107 10.28 14.78 1.45
N LEU A 108 10.64 14.51 2.71
CA LEU A 108 11.98 14.03 3.08
C LEU A 108 12.26 12.64 2.49
N CYS A 109 11.31 11.70 2.57
CA CYS A 109 11.46 10.37 1.98
C CYS A 109 11.58 10.44 0.44
N THR A 110 10.80 11.32 -0.20
CA THR A 110 10.88 11.55 -1.64
C THR A 110 12.23 12.16 -2.03
N ALA A 111 12.72 13.14 -1.29
CA ALA A 111 14.03 13.75 -1.52
C ALA A 111 15.17 12.74 -1.33
N LEU A 112 15.09 11.91 -0.30
CA LEU A 112 16.03 10.81 -0.08
C LEU A 112 16.02 9.83 -1.26
N PHE A 113 14.84 9.41 -1.73
CA PHE A 113 14.71 8.51 -2.87
C PHE A 113 15.33 9.12 -4.15
N ILE A 114 15.02 10.40 -4.46
CA ILE A 114 15.60 11.11 -5.60
C ILE A 114 17.14 11.18 -5.48
N MET A 115 17.65 11.47 -4.29
CA MET A 115 19.10 11.54 -4.04
C MET A 115 19.77 10.18 -4.30
N LEU A 116 19.15 9.09 -3.86
CA LEU A 116 19.67 7.74 -4.11
C LEU A 116 19.60 7.34 -5.58
N CYS A 117 18.57 7.79 -6.31
CA CYS A 117 18.45 7.54 -7.76
C CYS A 117 19.45 8.36 -8.61
N TRP A 118 20.07 9.41 -8.05
CA TRP A 118 21.00 10.28 -8.79
C TRP A 118 22.22 9.52 -9.32
N GLY A 119 22.63 8.47 -8.61
CA GLY A 119 23.75 7.61 -8.99
C GLY A 119 23.46 6.61 -10.12
N ARG A 120 22.28 6.62 -10.72
CA ARG A 120 21.79 5.75 -11.81
C ARG A 120 21.60 4.27 -11.47
N GLU A 121 22.05 3.77 -10.32
CA GLU A 121 21.86 2.37 -9.93
C GLU A 121 21.40 2.29 -8.48
N LEU A 122 20.23 1.70 -8.27
CA LEU A 122 19.72 1.34 -6.94
C LEU A 122 20.22 -0.06 -6.58
N GLY A 123 21.36 -0.14 -5.92
CA GLY A 123 21.93 -1.40 -5.45
C GLY A 123 21.33 -1.84 -4.10
N VAL A 124 21.73 -3.03 -3.65
CA VAL A 124 21.25 -3.66 -2.40
C VAL A 124 21.42 -2.74 -1.16
N ALA A 125 22.52 -1.99 -1.08
CA ALA A 125 22.75 -1.08 0.04
C ALA A 125 21.69 0.04 0.11
N HIS A 126 21.28 0.58 -1.05
CA HIS A 126 20.21 1.58 -1.12
C HIS A 126 18.86 0.97 -0.70
N GLY A 127 18.56 -0.27 -1.13
CA GLY A 127 17.36 -1.01 -0.73
C GLY A 127 17.33 -1.25 0.78
N VAL A 128 18.44 -1.70 1.39
CA VAL A 128 18.54 -1.89 2.85
C VAL A 128 18.34 -0.58 3.59
N LEU A 129 18.94 0.52 3.13
CA LEU A 129 18.75 1.84 3.73
C LEU A 129 17.28 2.25 3.71
N LEU A 130 16.59 2.11 2.57
CA LEU A 130 15.16 2.45 2.46
C LEU A 130 14.30 1.58 3.37
N LEU A 131 14.59 0.29 3.49
CA LEU A 131 13.88 -0.61 4.42
C LEU A 131 14.10 -0.22 5.88
N VAL A 132 15.32 0.15 6.27
CA VAL A 132 15.62 0.63 7.64
C VAL A 132 14.86 1.93 7.93
N VAL A 133 14.83 2.87 6.99
CA VAL A 133 14.06 4.12 7.11
C VAL A 133 12.56 3.82 7.24
N PHE A 134 12.03 2.91 6.42
CA PHE A 134 10.64 2.47 6.48
C PHE A 134 10.29 1.84 7.83
N LEU A 135 11.10 0.89 8.32
CA LEU A 135 10.87 0.26 9.62
C LEU A 135 10.98 1.27 10.78
N GLY A 136 11.92 2.19 10.71
CA GLY A 136 12.04 3.28 11.69
C GLY A 136 10.82 4.21 11.68
N PHE A 137 10.30 4.53 10.49
CA PHE A 137 9.07 5.30 10.34
C PHE A 137 7.86 4.56 10.93
N MET A 138 7.68 3.28 10.57
CA MET A 138 6.59 2.45 11.08
C MET A 138 6.65 2.30 12.61
N GLY A 139 7.84 2.04 13.17
CA GLY A 139 8.02 1.95 14.62
C GLY A 139 7.70 3.26 15.34
N ASN A 140 8.14 4.39 14.78
CA ASN A 140 7.83 5.71 15.33
C ASN A 140 6.35 6.07 15.21
N ALA A 141 5.71 5.73 14.07
CA ALA A 141 4.29 5.93 13.88
C ALA A 141 3.47 5.11 14.89
N TYR A 142 3.80 3.82 15.04
CA TYR A 142 3.17 2.95 16.03
C TYR A 142 3.31 3.49 17.46
N TRP A 143 4.53 3.87 17.85
CA TRP A 143 4.79 4.40 19.20
C TRP A 143 3.99 5.67 19.50
N ARG A 144 3.86 6.55 18.52
CA ARG A 144 3.06 7.79 18.65
C ARG A 144 1.57 7.49 18.74
N ASP A 145 1.07 6.64 17.84
CA ASP A 145 -0.37 6.32 17.78
C ASP A 145 -0.83 5.60 19.05
N VAL A 146 0.01 4.77 19.66
CA VAL A 146 -0.27 4.15 20.97
C VAL A 146 -0.36 5.20 22.07
N ASN A 147 0.44 6.27 22.00
CA ASN A 147 0.48 7.32 23.02
C ASN A 147 -0.46 8.52 22.73
N ASP A 148 -1.14 8.53 21.58
CA ASP A 148 -2.11 9.58 21.18
C ASP A 148 -3.49 8.96 20.95
N PRO A 149 -4.45 9.14 21.91
CA PRO A 149 -5.79 8.57 21.80
C PRO A 149 -6.56 9.02 20.54
N GLY A 150 -6.30 10.22 20.03
CA GLY A 150 -6.94 10.72 18.81
C GLY A 150 -6.47 10.01 17.55
N ALA A 151 -5.18 9.70 17.45
CA ALA A 151 -4.63 8.90 16.35
C ALA A 151 -5.16 7.47 16.36
N SER A 152 -5.21 6.90 17.56
CA SER A 152 -5.75 5.55 17.73
C SER A 152 -7.22 5.44 17.29
N ALA A 153 -8.06 6.44 17.58
CA ALA A 153 -9.45 6.45 17.18
C ALA A 153 -9.64 6.52 15.66
N GLU A 154 -8.80 7.31 14.97
CA GLU A 154 -8.82 7.42 13.50
C GLU A 154 -8.48 6.08 12.83
N ARG A 155 -7.42 5.40 13.30
CA ARG A 155 -7.01 4.08 12.79
C ARG A 155 -8.02 2.98 13.07
N VAL A 156 -8.67 3.04 14.22
CA VAL A 156 -9.77 2.10 14.55
C VAL A 156 -10.93 2.29 13.58
N GLY A 157 -11.29 3.54 13.24
CA GLY A 157 -12.30 3.85 12.25
C GLY A 157 -11.98 3.27 10.87
N GLU A 158 -10.74 3.43 10.38
CA GLU A 158 -10.31 2.85 9.10
C GLU A 158 -10.53 1.32 9.04
N VAL A 159 -10.25 0.62 10.12
CA VAL A 159 -10.44 -0.85 10.18
C VAL A 159 -11.92 -1.24 10.28
N GLU A 160 -12.73 -0.42 10.92
CA GLU A 160 -14.19 -0.63 11.02
C GLU A 160 -14.88 -0.42 9.66
N GLU A 161 -14.40 0.50 8.83
CA GLU A 161 -14.93 0.76 7.48
C GLU A 161 -14.70 -0.39 6.49
N ILE A 162 -13.74 -1.31 6.74
CA ILE A 162 -13.49 -2.47 5.87
C ILE A 162 -14.71 -3.41 5.77
N GLY A 163 -15.73 -3.21 6.61
CA GLY A 163 -17.01 -3.93 6.52
C GLY A 163 -16.89 -5.40 6.93
N ALA A 164 -17.67 -6.27 6.28
CA ALA A 164 -17.75 -7.68 6.64
C ALA A 164 -16.42 -8.42 6.40
N VAL A 165 -15.73 -8.78 7.48
CA VAL A 165 -14.52 -9.60 7.46
C VAL A 165 -14.83 -11.05 7.83
N PRO A 166 -14.10 -12.05 7.26
CA PRO A 166 -14.30 -13.44 7.59
C PRO A 166 -14.07 -13.71 9.09
N GLN A 167 -15.07 -14.29 9.75
CA GLN A 167 -14.96 -14.69 11.16
C GLN A 167 -14.42 -16.11 11.34
N LYS A 168 -14.43 -16.93 10.27
CA LYS A 168 -13.90 -18.29 10.28
C LYS A 168 -12.49 -18.30 9.75
N SER A 169 -11.56 -18.90 10.47
CA SER A 169 -10.13 -18.95 10.12
C SER A 169 -9.89 -19.47 8.70
N TRP A 170 -10.53 -20.58 8.31
CA TRP A 170 -10.32 -21.15 6.97
C TRP A 170 -10.79 -20.22 5.84
N ILE A 171 -11.91 -19.47 6.04
CA ILE A 171 -12.38 -18.48 5.05
C ILE A 171 -11.40 -17.32 4.97
N ALA A 172 -10.88 -16.85 6.11
CA ALA A 172 -9.90 -15.79 6.15
C ALA A 172 -8.60 -16.19 5.44
N TRP A 173 -8.10 -17.42 5.67
CA TRP A 173 -6.94 -17.97 4.95
C TRP A 173 -7.19 -18.07 3.45
N THR A 174 -8.33 -18.65 3.03
CA THR A 174 -8.64 -18.77 1.59
C THR A 174 -8.81 -17.44 0.91
N ALA A 175 -9.41 -16.45 1.58
CA ALA A 175 -9.54 -15.09 1.07
C ALA A 175 -8.16 -14.41 0.93
N THR A 176 -7.29 -14.54 1.94
CA THR A 176 -5.94 -13.92 1.90
C THR A 176 -5.09 -14.56 0.80
N LEU A 177 -4.98 -15.88 0.77
CA LEU A 177 -4.14 -16.58 -0.21
C LEU A 177 -4.73 -16.51 -1.62
N GLY A 178 -6.05 -16.64 -1.76
CA GLY A 178 -6.74 -16.51 -3.05
C GLY A 178 -6.65 -15.09 -3.60
N GLY A 179 -6.78 -14.08 -2.73
CA GLY A 179 -6.57 -12.68 -3.11
C GLY A 179 -5.12 -12.42 -3.54
N LEU A 180 -4.13 -12.94 -2.82
CA LEU A 180 -2.72 -12.80 -3.20
C LEU A 180 -2.43 -13.47 -4.57
N ALA A 181 -2.97 -14.66 -4.81
CA ALA A 181 -2.86 -15.34 -6.10
C ALA A 181 -3.54 -14.52 -7.22
N GLY A 182 -4.72 -13.96 -6.94
CA GLY A 182 -5.43 -13.10 -7.88
C GLY A 182 -4.67 -11.80 -8.21
N ILE A 183 -3.99 -11.20 -7.22
CA ILE A 183 -3.09 -10.05 -7.44
C ILE A 183 -1.96 -10.44 -8.39
N ALA A 184 -1.31 -11.60 -8.17
CA ALA A 184 -0.24 -12.07 -9.03
C ALA A 184 -0.72 -12.29 -10.48
N VAL A 185 -1.90 -12.94 -10.66
CA VAL A 185 -2.50 -13.13 -12.00
C VAL A 185 -2.87 -11.80 -12.65
N GLY A 186 -3.47 -10.88 -11.91
CA GLY A 186 -3.81 -9.55 -12.43
C GLY A 186 -2.57 -8.75 -12.84
N ALA A 187 -1.50 -8.83 -12.05
CA ALA A 187 -0.21 -8.19 -12.35
C ALA A 187 0.43 -8.79 -13.62
N ASP A 188 0.46 -10.12 -13.75
CA ASP A 188 0.99 -10.83 -14.93
C ASP A 188 0.23 -10.42 -16.21
N LEU A 189 -1.08 -10.34 -16.16
CA LEU A 189 -1.91 -9.87 -17.27
C LEU A 189 -1.62 -8.40 -17.65
N MET A 190 -1.31 -7.56 -16.68
CA MET A 190 -0.95 -6.16 -16.95
C MET A 190 0.44 -6.00 -17.53
N VAL A 191 1.40 -6.79 -17.07
CA VAL A 191 2.81 -6.73 -17.53
C VAL A 191 2.98 -7.52 -18.85
N GLY A 192 2.36 -8.68 -18.97
CA GLY A 192 2.46 -9.54 -20.15
C GLY A 192 1.65 -9.04 -21.36
N GLY A 193 0.64 -8.20 -21.13
CA GLY A 193 -0.18 -7.58 -22.20
C GLY A 193 0.42 -6.32 -22.82
N GLY A 194 1.56 -5.84 -22.34
CA GLY A 194 2.31 -4.68 -22.85
C GLY A 194 3.59 -5.08 -23.53
#